data_e743dca25f7b71dd43dda1af65e2b748
#
_entry.id   e743dca25f7b71dd43dda1af65e2b748
#
_cell.length_a   1.000
_cell.length_b   1.000
_cell.length_c   1.000
_cell.angle_alpha   90.00
_cell.angle_beta   90.00
_cell.angle_gamma   90.00
#
_symmetry.space_group_name_H-M   'P 1'
#
loop_
_entity.id
_entity.type
_entity.pdbx_description
1 polymer ?
#
loop_
_entity_poly.entity_id
_entity_poly.type
_entity_poly.pdbx_seq_one_letter_code
_entity_poly.pdbx_strand_id
1 'polypeptide(L)'
;MVAQTDLKHFYIPDEQSIYLLSHKDAQKLKDWFKLCTEQLTRLGYQDIELIGKGAFGFAFAGKPTYDPSKHYVFKFSRANLPQHVQDRLEEEAYMLGHVAHAHVPSLITFQRVKKQSILVMQRAQGKDLEKVSLEHGPLSPRLVVKIAVQLADILQSLRTFSQNGHPKPIVHGDIKPSNIVFDPMTEEVGLIDWGSSVFAQLDAQGNYLANNVMDLMSSDMQQTNARLGDVYFIGPEQLSGNLSSPRFDEQGLASTLYALASGQSSRFGAQVIRPNALGLPKMLAEILTAMLSNDEQKRAQGGDYLLNNIQHLKNWVFSPQDPPQATAMIPGWSHQKSREIDT
;
A
#
# COMPACT_ATOMS: atom_id res chain seq x y z
N MET A 1 -15.44 20.20 -37.97
CA MET A 1 -14.50 20.72 -36.97
C MET A 1 -14.93 20.11 -35.62
N VAL A 2 -14.29 19.03 -35.20
CA VAL A 2 -14.51 18.45 -33.88
C VAL A 2 -13.70 19.31 -32.92
N ALA A 3 -14.37 19.91 -31.95
CA ALA A 3 -13.73 20.68 -30.91
C ALA A 3 -12.69 19.79 -30.20
N GLN A 4 -11.43 20.18 -30.28
CA GLN A 4 -10.37 19.61 -29.46
C GLN A 4 -10.70 19.96 -28.01
N THR A 5 -11.30 19.03 -27.30
CA THR A 5 -11.50 19.12 -25.85
C THR A 5 -10.13 19.23 -25.23
N ASP A 6 -9.91 20.31 -24.50
CA ASP A 6 -8.67 20.61 -23.81
C ASP A 6 -8.47 19.58 -22.70
N LEU A 7 -7.70 18.54 -22.99
CA LEU A 7 -7.40 17.43 -22.08
C LEU A 7 -6.57 17.81 -20.85
N LYS A 8 -6.23 19.11 -20.72
CA LYS A 8 -5.41 19.61 -19.60
C LYS A 8 -6.07 19.49 -18.23
N HIS A 9 -7.36 19.23 -18.17
CA HIS A 9 -8.13 19.15 -16.92
C HIS A 9 -8.53 17.73 -16.52
N PHE A 10 -8.15 16.71 -17.30
CA PHE A 10 -8.40 15.33 -16.92
C PHE A 10 -7.23 14.81 -16.09
N TYR A 11 -7.52 14.31 -14.89
CA TYR A 11 -6.60 13.45 -14.16
C TYR A 11 -6.36 12.21 -15.02
N ILE A 12 -5.16 12.08 -15.52
CA ILE A 12 -4.72 10.91 -16.27
C ILE A 12 -3.94 10.06 -15.30
N PRO A 13 -4.46 8.88 -14.88
CA PRO A 13 -3.69 7.93 -14.08
C PRO A 13 -2.35 7.64 -14.76
N ASP A 14 -1.30 7.36 -14.00
CA ASP A 14 0.05 7.10 -14.53
C ASP A 14 0.05 6.03 -15.62
N GLU A 15 -0.87 5.08 -15.58
CA GLU A 15 -1.08 4.08 -16.62
C GLU A 15 -1.56 4.67 -17.95
N GLN A 16 -2.27 5.78 -17.94
CA GLN A 16 -2.80 6.46 -19.15
C GLN A 16 -1.84 7.54 -19.66
N SER A 17 -0.88 7.99 -18.88
CA SER A 17 0.10 8.99 -19.32
C SER A 17 0.91 8.54 -20.55
N ILE A 18 0.98 7.23 -20.80
CA ILE A 18 1.63 6.65 -21.98
C ILE A 18 0.90 7.01 -23.29
N TYR A 19 -0.39 7.23 -23.26
CA TYR A 19 -1.17 7.59 -24.45
C TYR A 19 -0.93 9.02 -24.95
N LEU A 20 -0.34 9.87 -24.09
CA LEU A 20 0.04 11.24 -24.45
C LEU A 20 1.48 11.35 -24.97
N LEU A 21 2.22 10.24 -24.97
CA LEU A 21 3.58 10.21 -25.49
C LEU A 21 3.57 10.35 -27.02
N SER A 22 4.57 11.02 -27.55
CA SER A 22 4.81 11.06 -28.99
C SER A 22 4.96 9.61 -29.50
N HIS A 23 4.64 9.38 -30.79
CA HIS A 23 4.81 8.05 -31.40
C HIS A 23 6.21 7.50 -31.20
N LYS A 24 7.24 8.36 -31.24
CA LYS A 24 8.66 7.98 -30.98
C LYS A 24 8.90 7.52 -29.55
N ASP A 25 8.27 8.14 -28.57
CA ASP A 25 8.45 7.77 -27.17
C ASP A 25 7.68 6.48 -26.85
N ALA A 26 6.50 6.29 -27.43
CA ALA A 26 5.76 5.03 -27.35
C ALA A 26 6.55 3.86 -27.94
N GLN A 27 7.26 4.07 -29.08
CA GLN A 27 8.10 3.05 -29.67
C GLN A 27 9.32 2.73 -28.77
N LYS A 28 10.00 3.74 -28.24
CA LYS A 28 11.12 3.53 -27.29
C LYS A 28 10.70 2.72 -26.08
N LEU A 29 9.49 2.98 -25.54
CA LEU A 29 8.96 2.22 -24.41
C LEU A 29 8.70 0.76 -24.78
N LYS A 30 8.15 0.50 -25.97
CA LYS A 30 7.97 -0.89 -26.47
C LYS A 30 9.29 -1.62 -26.64
N ASP A 31 10.27 -0.95 -27.21
CA ASP A 31 11.61 -1.53 -27.43
C ASP A 31 12.27 -1.84 -26.08
N TRP A 32 12.14 -0.94 -25.10
CA TRP A 32 12.69 -1.18 -23.76
C TRP A 32 11.95 -2.31 -23.02
N PHE A 33 10.62 -2.37 -23.13
CA PHE A 33 9.85 -3.50 -22.63
C PHE A 33 10.33 -4.84 -23.19
N LYS A 34 10.54 -4.90 -24.52
CA LYS A 34 11.06 -6.08 -25.18
C LYS A 34 12.44 -6.46 -24.64
N LEU A 35 13.33 -5.50 -24.48
CA LEU A 35 14.67 -5.72 -23.92
C LEU A 35 14.63 -6.28 -22.51
N CYS A 36 13.78 -5.74 -21.62
CA CYS A 36 13.62 -6.27 -20.26
C CYS A 36 13.11 -7.71 -20.28
N THR A 37 12.10 -8.01 -21.10
CA THR A 37 11.56 -9.36 -21.24
C THR A 37 12.60 -10.34 -21.77
N GLU A 38 13.35 -9.98 -22.81
CA GLU A 38 14.44 -10.80 -23.35
C GLU A 38 15.54 -11.03 -22.30
N GLN A 39 15.89 -10.02 -21.52
CA GLN A 39 16.86 -10.14 -20.44
C GLN A 39 16.40 -11.12 -19.36
N LEU A 40 15.16 -11.02 -18.91
CA LEU A 40 14.58 -11.96 -17.94
C LEU A 40 14.54 -13.40 -18.46
N THR A 41 14.18 -13.59 -19.74
CA THR A 41 14.18 -14.91 -20.38
C THR A 41 15.59 -15.50 -20.43
N ARG A 42 16.60 -14.69 -20.78
CA ARG A 42 18.02 -15.14 -20.78
C ARG A 42 18.53 -15.49 -19.37
N LEU A 43 18.01 -14.84 -18.34
CA LEU A 43 18.33 -15.14 -16.94
C LEU A 43 17.58 -16.37 -16.40
N GLY A 44 16.79 -17.06 -17.23
CA GLY A 44 16.10 -18.30 -16.86
C GLY A 44 14.74 -18.08 -16.21
N TYR A 45 14.05 -16.99 -16.55
CA TYR A 45 12.68 -16.75 -16.12
C TYR A 45 11.69 -16.95 -17.28
N GLN A 46 10.51 -17.40 -16.96
CA GLN A 46 9.39 -17.67 -17.87
C GLN A 46 8.09 -17.07 -17.35
N ASP A 47 7.02 -17.13 -18.15
CA ASP A 47 5.68 -16.57 -17.83
C ASP A 47 5.80 -15.08 -17.45
N ILE A 48 6.60 -14.32 -18.22
CA ILE A 48 6.91 -12.93 -17.93
C ILE A 48 5.71 -12.05 -18.31
N GLU A 49 5.14 -11.39 -17.31
CA GLU A 49 4.00 -10.51 -17.42
C GLU A 49 4.37 -9.11 -16.95
N LEU A 50 3.93 -8.06 -17.65
CA LEU A 50 4.03 -6.68 -17.16
C LEU A 50 2.89 -6.44 -16.17
N ILE A 51 3.22 -6.18 -14.90
CA ILE A 51 2.25 -5.97 -13.82
C ILE A 51 2.15 -4.51 -13.38
N GLY A 52 3.11 -3.67 -13.74
CA GLY A 52 3.10 -2.25 -13.38
C GLY A 52 3.96 -1.40 -14.29
N LYS A 53 3.51 -0.17 -14.52
CA LYS A 53 4.25 0.88 -15.23
C LYS A 53 4.17 2.14 -14.38
N GLY A 54 5.31 2.70 -14.03
CA GLY A 54 5.39 3.93 -13.27
C GLY A 54 6.30 4.96 -13.93
N ALA A 55 6.34 6.15 -13.37
CA ALA A 55 7.22 7.22 -13.80
C ALA A 55 8.70 6.78 -13.77
N PHE A 56 9.06 5.93 -12.83
CA PHE A 56 10.45 5.53 -12.56
C PHE A 56 10.86 4.24 -13.26
N GLY A 57 9.91 3.39 -13.68
CA GLY A 57 10.27 2.09 -14.25
C GLY A 57 9.11 1.20 -14.63
N PHE A 58 9.43 -0.07 -14.80
CA PHE A 58 8.47 -1.15 -15.04
C PHE A 58 8.59 -2.21 -13.97
N ALA A 59 7.47 -2.82 -13.63
CA ALA A 59 7.40 -4.00 -12.81
C ALA A 59 6.89 -5.19 -13.63
N PHE A 60 7.63 -6.28 -13.63
CA PHE A 60 7.26 -7.54 -14.26
C PHE A 60 7.06 -8.62 -13.21
N ALA A 61 6.13 -9.53 -13.46
CA ALA A 61 6.07 -10.80 -12.77
C ALA A 61 6.68 -11.89 -13.63
N GLY A 62 7.19 -12.95 -13.01
CA GLY A 62 7.73 -14.10 -13.72
C GLY A 62 8.06 -15.24 -12.78
N LYS A 63 8.36 -16.42 -13.36
CA LYS A 63 8.71 -17.64 -12.64
C LYS A 63 10.08 -18.11 -13.07
N PRO A 64 10.93 -18.61 -12.15
CA PRO A 64 12.17 -19.24 -12.56
C PRO A 64 11.90 -20.56 -13.28
N THR A 65 12.63 -20.86 -14.33
CA THR A 65 12.48 -22.12 -15.09
C THR A 65 12.83 -23.36 -14.29
N TYR A 66 13.72 -23.22 -13.30
CA TYR A 66 14.16 -24.33 -12.43
C TYR A 66 13.15 -24.67 -11.31
N ASP A 67 12.25 -23.75 -10.96
CA ASP A 67 11.22 -23.93 -9.93
C ASP A 67 9.98 -23.07 -10.24
N PRO A 68 9.07 -23.56 -11.10
CA PRO A 68 7.88 -22.81 -11.52
C PRO A 68 6.86 -22.55 -10.39
N SER A 69 7.03 -23.16 -9.22
CA SER A 69 6.18 -22.88 -8.05
C SER A 69 6.47 -21.53 -7.42
N LYS A 70 7.67 -21.00 -7.63
CA LYS A 70 8.07 -19.68 -7.13
C LYS A 70 7.62 -18.58 -8.08
N HIS A 71 7.20 -17.48 -7.51
CA HIS A 71 6.76 -16.30 -8.24
C HIS A 71 7.56 -15.08 -7.78
N TYR A 72 8.10 -14.33 -8.73
CA TYR A 72 8.91 -13.15 -8.46
C TYR A 72 8.36 -11.90 -9.14
N VAL A 73 8.70 -10.75 -8.58
CA VAL A 73 8.51 -9.43 -9.16
C VAL A 73 9.89 -8.84 -9.46
N PHE A 74 10.01 -8.24 -10.64
CA PHE A 74 11.20 -7.58 -11.13
C PHE A 74 10.87 -6.11 -11.38
N LYS A 75 11.39 -5.21 -10.56
CA LYS A 75 11.30 -3.78 -10.79
C LYS A 75 12.57 -3.32 -11.53
N PHE A 76 12.36 -2.67 -12.68
CA PHE A 76 13.43 -2.10 -13.49
C PHE A 76 13.38 -0.58 -13.47
N SER A 77 14.48 0.10 -13.14
CA SER A 77 14.56 1.54 -13.33
C SER A 77 14.74 1.88 -14.81
N ARG A 78 14.24 3.05 -15.25
CA ARG A 78 14.55 3.57 -16.59
C ARG A 78 15.98 4.08 -16.64
N ALA A 79 16.75 3.63 -17.62
CA ALA A 79 18.18 3.98 -17.76
C ALA A 79 18.43 5.46 -18.09
N ASN A 80 17.40 6.19 -18.56
CA ASN A 80 17.49 7.60 -18.94
C ASN A 80 17.12 8.58 -17.81
N LEU A 81 16.79 8.07 -16.62
CA LEU A 81 16.47 8.91 -15.48
C LEU A 81 17.73 9.46 -14.81
N PRO A 82 17.65 10.62 -14.13
CA PRO A 82 18.71 11.13 -13.29
C PRO A 82 19.17 10.11 -12.24
N GLN A 83 20.43 10.16 -11.83
CA GLN A 83 21.01 9.19 -10.92
C GLN A 83 20.22 9.07 -9.61
N HIS A 84 19.88 10.18 -8.97
CA HIS A 84 19.11 10.21 -7.72
C HIS A 84 17.73 9.54 -7.81
N VAL A 85 17.16 9.46 -9.02
CA VAL A 85 15.89 8.75 -9.25
C VAL A 85 16.14 7.25 -9.41
N GLN A 86 17.26 6.87 -10.01
CA GLN A 86 17.66 5.45 -10.12
C GLN A 86 18.04 4.87 -8.76
N ASP A 87 18.64 5.69 -7.89
CA ASP A 87 19.05 5.31 -6.53
C ASP A 87 17.86 4.95 -5.64
N ARG A 88 16.67 5.49 -5.91
CA ARG A 88 15.43 5.12 -5.17
C ARG A 88 15.12 3.63 -5.20
N LEU A 89 15.42 2.94 -6.29
CA LEU A 89 15.20 1.50 -6.36
C LEU A 89 16.22 0.72 -5.51
N GLU A 90 17.41 1.27 -5.32
CA GLU A 90 18.40 0.75 -4.38
C GLU A 90 17.99 0.99 -2.93
N GLU A 91 17.47 2.19 -2.63
CA GLU A 91 16.91 2.51 -1.32
C GLU A 91 15.72 1.61 -0.99
N GLU A 92 14.80 1.37 -1.93
CA GLU A 92 13.71 0.41 -1.78
C GLU A 92 14.24 -1.00 -1.46
N ALA A 93 15.22 -1.48 -2.20
CA ALA A 93 15.84 -2.77 -1.96
C ALA A 93 16.52 -2.84 -0.59
N TYR A 94 17.21 -1.77 -0.20
CA TYR A 94 17.87 -1.68 1.10
C TYR A 94 16.86 -1.74 2.24
N MET A 95 15.79 -0.97 2.17
CA MET A 95 14.75 -0.97 3.21
C MET A 95 14.01 -2.32 3.28
N LEU A 96 13.60 -2.85 2.13
CA LEU A 96 12.96 -4.17 2.05
C LEU A 96 13.84 -5.29 2.61
N GLY A 97 15.16 -5.19 2.43
CA GLY A 97 16.11 -6.15 2.99
C GLY A 97 16.20 -6.19 4.52
N HIS A 98 15.66 -5.18 5.21
CA HIS A 98 15.59 -5.14 6.66
C HIS A 98 14.27 -5.70 7.22
N VAL A 99 13.30 -5.98 6.36
CA VAL A 99 11.97 -6.43 6.78
C VAL A 99 11.83 -7.94 6.58
N ALA A 100 11.61 -8.66 7.66
CA ALA A 100 11.32 -10.10 7.65
C ALA A 100 9.95 -10.34 8.28
N HIS A 101 8.91 -10.44 7.44
CA HIS A 101 7.53 -10.63 7.89
C HIS A 101 6.75 -11.49 6.89
N ALA A 102 5.86 -12.36 7.37
CA ALA A 102 5.09 -13.28 6.51
C ALA A 102 4.23 -12.55 5.46
N HIS A 103 3.74 -11.36 5.80
CA HIS A 103 2.91 -10.52 4.94
C HIS A 103 3.69 -9.44 4.18
N VAL A 104 5.01 -9.58 4.05
CA VAL A 104 5.86 -8.68 3.26
C VAL A 104 6.69 -9.51 2.30
N PRO A 105 6.70 -9.19 0.99
CA PRO A 105 7.53 -9.87 0.01
C PRO A 105 9.00 -9.82 0.39
N SER A 106 9.68 -10.96 0.42
CA SER A 106 11.12 -10.99 0.72
C SER A 106 11.94 -10.46 -0.46
N LEU A 107 12.97 -9.67 -0.16
CA LEU A 107 14.00 -9.32 -1.11
C LEU A 107 14.75 -10.58 -1.55
N ILE A 108 14.90 -10.77 -2.86
CA ILE A 108 15.71 -11.85 -3.44
C ILE A 108 17.09 -11.32 -3.81
N THR A 109 17.15 -10.25 -4.59
CA THR A 109 18.41 -9.62 -4.98
C THR A 109 18.17 -8.20 -5.52
N PHE A 110 19.20 -7.39 -5.44
CA PHE A 110 19.29 -6.12 -6.14
C PHE A 110 20.58 -6.12 -6.99
N GLN A 111 20.46 -5.63 -8.21
CA GLN A 111 21.61 -5.54 -9.14
C GLN A 111 21.58 -4.22 -9.88
N ARG A 112 22.74 -3.65 -10.08
CA ARG A 112 22.92 -2.51 -10.99
C ARG A 112 23.76 -2.96 -12.19
N VAL A 113 23.14 -2.91 -13.36
CA VAL A 113 23.78 -3.27 -14.62
C VAL A 113 23.90 -2.01 -15.46
N LYS A 114 25.12 -1.46 -15.59
CA LYS A 114 25.39 -0.16 -16.23
C LYS A 114 24.56 0.95 -15.56
N LYS A 115 23.58 1.53 -16.30
CA LYS A 115 22.68 2.60 -15.84
C LYS A 115 21.29 2.10 -15.47
N GLN A 116 21.12 0.81 -15.26
CA GLN A 116 19.83 0.22 -14.94
C GLN A 116 19.90 -0.52 -13.62
N SER A 117 19.00 -0.21 -12.71
CA SER A 117 18.82 -0.94 -11.46
C SER A 117 17.71 -1.97 -11.63
N ILE A 118 17.90 -3.15 -11.06
CA ILE A 118 16.95 -4.27 -11.10
C ILE A 118 16.78 -4.75 -9.66
N LEU A 119 15.57 -4.63 -9.15
CA LEU A 119 15.16 -5.17 -7.85
C LEU A 119 14.33 -6.43 -8.10
N VAL A 120 14.69 -7.54 -7.46
CA VAL A 120 13.96 -8.82 -7.51
C VAL A 120 13.45 -9.16 -6.13
N MET A 121 12.16 -9.41 -6.01
CA MET A 121 11.49 -9.79 -4.77
C MET A 121 10.48 -10.91 -4.98
N GLN A 122 10.04 -11.56 -3.91
CA GLN A 122 8.90 -12.48 -3.99
C GLN A 122 7.65 -11.74 -4.46
N ARG A 123 6.75 -12.45 -5.16
CA ARG A 123 5.45 -11.92 -5.55
C ARG A 123 4.42 -12.18 -4.46
N ALA A 124 3.79 -11.14 -3.94
CA ALA A 124 2.57 -11.28 -3.16
C ALA A 124 1.43 -11.77 -4.09
N GLN A 125 0.66 -12.75 -3.63
CA GLN A 125 -0.42 -13.35 -4.42
C GLN A 125 -1.71 -12.52 -4.31
N GLY A 126 -2.48 -12.47 -5.39
CA GLY A 126 -3.78 -11.80 -5.42
C GLY A 126 -3.79 -10.50 -6.22
N LYS A 127 -4.77 -9.64 -5.91
CA LYS A 127 -4.97 -8.31 -6.51
C LYS A 127 -4.80 -7.24 -5.43
N ASP A 128 -4.39 -6.03 -5.84
CA ASP A 128 -4.38 -4.91 -4.91
C ASP A 128 -5.80 -4.54 -4.45
N LEU A 129 -5.89 -4.05 -3.21
CA LEU A 129 -7.18 -3.75 -2.57
C LEU A 129 -7.90 -2.56 -3.21
N GLU A 130 -7.21 -1.69 -3.93
CA GLU A 130 -7.85 -0.62 -4.70
C GLU A 130 -8.68 -1.22 -5.83
N LYS A 131 -8.11 -2.13 -6.63
CA LYS A 131 -8.84 -2.84 -7.69
C LYS A 131 -9.99 -3.67 -7.12
N VAL A 132 -9.75 -4.39 -6.02
CA VAL A 132 -10.81 -5.17 -5.34
C VAL A 132 -11.96 -4.26 -4.93
N SER A 133 -11.66 -3.10 -4.32
CA SER A 133 -12.68 -2.13 -3.90
C SER A 133 -13.42 -1.48 -5.08
N LEU A 134 -12.72 -1.19 -6.18
CA LEU A 134 -13.33 -0.67 -7.40
C LEU A 134 -14.25 -1.70 -8.08
N GLU A 135 -13.89 -2.98 -8.06
CA GLU A 135 -14.67 -4.07 -8.65
C GLU A 135 -15.90 -4.44 -7.81
N HIS A 136 -15.80 -4.39 -6.49
CA HIS A 136 -16.80 -4.96 -5.58
C HIS A 136 -17.45 -3.94 -4.62
N GLY A 137 -16.98 -2.70 -4.61
CA GLY A 137 -17.40 -1.68 -3.65
C GLY A 137 -16.78 -1.86 -2.26
N PRO A 138 -17.38 -1.27 -1.20
CA PRO A 138 -16.90 -1.39 0.16
C PRO A 138 -16.79 -2.84 0.62
N LEU A 139 -15.71 -3.15 1.34
CA LEU A 139 -15.48 -4.51 1.84
C LEU A 139 -16.37 -4.83 3.04
N SER A 140 -16.70 -6.10 3.23
CA SER A 140 -17.47 -6.54 4.40
C SER A 140 -16.71 -6.22 5.70
N PRO A 141 -17.45 -5.91 6.80
CA PRO A 141 -16.84 -5.63 8.10
C PRO A 141 -15.88 -6.72 8.57
N ARG A 142 -16.23 -8.00 8.35
CA ARG A 142 -15.36 -9.15 8.69
C ARG A 142 -14.01 -9.06 7.96
N LEU A 143 -14.05 -8.76 6.66
CA LEU A 143 -12.82 -8.68 5.85
C LEU A 143 -11.96 -7.48 6.26
N VAL A 144 -12.59 -6.33 6.53
CA VAL A 144 -11.88 -5.14 7.04
C VAL A 144 -11.17 -5.45 8.36
N VAL A 145 -11.81 -6.15 9.30
CA VAL A 145 -11.17 -6.58 10.56
C VAL A 145 -9.98 -7.50 10.28
N LYS A 146 -10.15 -8.47 9.38
CA LYS A 146 -9.07 -9.42 9.04
C LYS A 146 -7.86 -8.70 8.43
N ILE A 147 -8.09 -7.76 7.53
CA ILE A 147 -7.06 -6.91 6.93
C ILE A 147 -6.40 -6.03 8.01
N ALA A 148 -7.21 -5.41 8.88
CA ALA A 148 -6.71 -4.56 9.97
C ALA A 148 -5.74 -5.32 10.89
N VAL A 149 -6.06 -6.55 11.26
CA VAL A 149 -5.22 -7.39 12.10
C VAL A 149 -3.88 -7.70 11.43
N GLN A 150 -3.89 -8.08 10.15
CA GLN A 150 -2.67 -8.43 9.44
C GLN A 150 -1.77 -7.22 9.22
N LEU A 151 -2.34 -6.07 8.84
CA LEU A 151 -1.58 -4.83 8.68
C LEU A 151 -1.04 -4.32 10.02
N ALA A 152 -1.83 -4.38 11.09
CA ALA A 152 -1.37 -4.00 12.43
C ALA A 152 -0.20 -4.88 12.91
N ASP A 153 -0.20 -6.17 12.56
CA ASP A 153 0.92 -7.09 12.85
C ASP A 153 2.21 -6.66 12.13
N ILE A 154 2.09 -6.28 10.84
CA ILE A 154 3.22 -5.70 10.10
C ILE A 154 3.70 -4.42 10.81
N LEU A 155 2.81 -3.47 11.08
CA LEU A 155 3.18 -2.20 11.71
C LEU A 155 3.84 -2.40 13.07
N GLN A 156 3.36 -3.35 13.86
CA GLN A 156 3.99 -3.68 15.14
C GLN A 156 5.42 -4.18 14.93
N SER A 157 5.66 -5.02 13.94
CA SER A 157 7.01 -5.50 13.62
C SER A 157 7.94 -4.38 13.16
N LEU A 158 7.45 -3.45 12.33
CA LEU A 158 8.21 -2.30 11.86
C LEU A 158 8.52 -1.31 13.00
N ARG A 159 7.53 -1.04 13.86
CA ARG A 159 7.66 -0.14 15.01
C ARG A 159 8.67 -0.64 16.03
N THR A 160 8.77 -1.95 16.21
CA THR A 160 9.68 -2.57 17.20
C THR A 160 11.00 -3.03 16.59
N PHE A 161 11.23 -2.75 15.33
CA PHE A 161 12.47 -3.13 14.66
C PHE A 161 13.67 -2.50 15.37
N SER A 162 14.73 -3.29 15.52
CA SER A 162 15.99 -2.87 16.11
C SER A 162 17.16 -3.40 15.30
N GLN A 163 18.25 -2.65 15.26
CA GLN A 163 19.49 -3.03 14.60
C GLN A 163 20.65 -2.91 15.60
N ASN A 164 21.43 -3.97 15.75
CA ASN A 164 22.56 -4.03 16.70
C ASN A 164 22.17 -3.66 18.16
N GLY A 165 20.95 -4.03 18.59
CA GLY A 165 20.44 -3.75 19.93
C GLY A 165 19.90 -2.32 20.14
N HIS A 166 19.90 -1.47 19.11
CA HIS A 166 19.34 -0.13 19.17
C HIS A 166 17.99 -0.07 18.46
N PRO A 167 16.98 0.57 19.06
CA PRO A 167 15.71 0.82 18.39
C PRO A 167 15.93 1.58 17.06
N LYS A 168 15.39 1.05 15.97
CA LYS A 168 15.51 1.64 14.65
C LYS A 168 14.21 1.38 13.84
N PRO A 169 13.08 1.92 14.30
CA PRO A 169 11.79 1.67 13.66
C PRO A 169 11.84 1.98 12.16
N ILE A 170 11.09 1.20 11.41
CA ILE A 170 10.92 1.40 9.96
C ILE A 170 9.55 2.02 9.72
N VAL A 171 9.50 3.00 8.82
CA VAL A 171 8.26 3.63 8.33
C VAL A 171 8.12 3.26 6.86
N HIS A 172 6.99 2.66 6.48
CA HIS A 172 6.66 2.37 5.08
C HIS A 172 6.38 3.66 4.30
N GLY A 173 5.63 4.58 4.90
CA GLY A 173 5.40 5.94 4.42
C GLY A 173 4.34 6.10 3.33
N ASP A 174 3.79 5.00 2.77
CA ASP A 174 2.76 5.05 1.71
C ASP A 174 1.76 3.88 1.84
N ILE A 175 1.17 3.71 3.03
CA ILE A 175 0.14 2.69 3.26
C ILE A 175 -1.18 3.14 2.66
N LYS A 176 -1.61 2.44 1.60
CA LYS A 176 -2.86 2.70 0.86
C LYS A 176 -3.37 1.42 0.19
N PRO A 177 -4.63 1.36 -0.26
CA PRO A 177 -5.22 0.17 -0.86
C PRO A 177 -4.43 -0.39 -2.06
N SER A 178 -3.86 0.46 -2.91
CA SER A 178 -3.07 0.04 -4.07
C SER A 178 -1.72 -0.61 -3.72
N ASN A 179 -1.22 -0.37 -2.51
CA ASN A 179 0.01 -0.97 -1.99
C ASN A 179 -0.22 -2.19 -1.10
N ILE A 180 -1.45 -2.70 -1.05
CA ILE A 180 -1.83 -3.89 -0.29
C ILE A 180 -2.45 -4.90 -1.25
N VAL A 181 -1.76 -6.02 -1.47
CA VAL A 181 -2.26 -7.13 -2.28
C VAL A 181 -3.07 -8.06 -1.39
N PHE A 182 -4.21 -8.53 -1.88
CA PHE A 182 -5.12 -9.43 -1.19
C PHE A 182 -5.34 -10.71 -2.00
N ASP A 183 -5.10 -11.85 -1.38
CA ASP A 183 -5.41 -13.16 -1.93
C ASP A 183 -6.79 -13.62 -1.45
N PRO A 184 -7.81 -13.73 -2.32
CA PRO A 184 -9.15 -14.14 -1.92
C PRO A 184 -9.24 -15.62 -1.51
N MET A 185 -8.26 -16.46 -1.85
CA MET A 185 -8.28 -17.89 -1.50
C MET A 185 -7.83 -18.12 -0.06
N THR A 186 -6.81 -17.39 0.39
CA THR A 186 -6.28 -17.50 1.75
C THR A 186 -6.79 -16.38 2.67
N GLU A 187 -7.33 -15.33 2.07
CA GLU A 187 -7.67 -14.05 2.70
C GLU A 187 -6.45 -13.42 3.40
N GLU A 188 -5.26 -13.65 2.86
CA GLU A 188 -4.03 -13.03 3.33
C GLU A 188 -3.72 -11.76 2.55
N VAL A 189 -3.06 -10.82 3.24
CA VAL A 189 -2.57 -9.59 2.61
C VAL A 189 -1.06 -9.62 2.45
N GLY A 190 -0.56 -8.85 1.46
CA GLY A 190 0.86 -8.55 1.31
C GLY A 190 1.07 -7.05 1.18
N LEU A 191 1.89 -6.44 2.03
CA LEU A 191 2.26 -5.04 1.93
C LEU A 191 3.43 -4.89 0.95
N ILE A 192 3.21 -4.15 -0.13
CA ILE A 192 4.14 -3.97 -1.25
C ILE A 192 4.53 -2.50 -1.42
N ASP A 193 5.50 -2.25 -2.30
CA ASP A 193 5.98 -0.92 -2.71
C ASP A 193 6.65 -0.12 -1.58
N TRP A 194 7.88 -0.51 -1.29
CA TRP A 194 8.74 0.05 -0.23
C TRP A 194 9.55 1.29 -0.69
N GLY A 195 9.21 1.88 -1.84
CA GLY A 195 9.92 3.02 -2.42
C GLY A 195 9.81 4.34 -1.65
N SER A 196 8.90 4.42 -0.67
CA SER A 196 8.74 5.56 0.25
C SER A 196 9.27 5.26 1.65
N SER A 197 9.79 4.06 1.89
CA SER A 197 10.18 3.63 3.23
C SER A 197 11.49 4.23 3.70
N VAL A 198 11.54 4.50 4.99
CA VAL A 198 12.70 5.09 5.68
C VAL A 198 12.84 4.53 7.09
N PHE A 199 14.03 4.67 7.68
CA PHE A 199 14.13 4.54 9.13
C PHE A 199 13.52 5.76 9.81
N ALA A 200 12.78 5.54 10.87
CA ALA A 200 12.14 6.61 11.63
C ALA A 200 13.19 7.54 12.27
N GLN A 201 12.92 8.85 12.23
CA GLN A 201 13.71 9.88 12.90
C GLN A 201 13.25 10.08 14.35
N LEU A 202 11.97 9.81 14.61
CA LEU A 202 11.36 9.83 15.93
C LEU A 202 10.80 8.45 16.28
N ASP A 203 10.81 8.11 17.57
CA ASP A 203 10.02 6.99 18.05
C ASP A 203 8.51 7.32 18.04
N ALA A 204 7.70 6.37 18.46
CA ALA A 204 6.25 6.58 18.52
C ALA A 204 5.81 7.57 19.63
N GLN A 205 6.67 7.91 20.56
CA GLN A 205 6.46 8.91 21.60
C GLN A 205 6.95 10.32 21.20
N GLY A 206 7.54 10.44 20.00
CA GLY A 206 8.06 11.70 19.47
C GLY A 206 9.48 12.03 19.95
N ASN A 207 10.19 11.07 20.57
CA ASN A 207 11.57 11.27 20.98
C ASN A 207 12.53 11.03 19.80
N TYR A 208 13.59 11.83 19.71
CA TYR A 208 14.63 11.62 18.70
C TYR A 208 15.36 10.30 18.92
N LEU A 209 15.57 9.57 17.84
CA LEU A 209 16.36 8.34 17.85
C LEU A 209 17.86 8.70 17.73
N ALA A 210 18.65 8.31 18.72
CA ALA A 210 20.03 8.77 18.93
C ALA A 210 20.99 8.57 17.74
N ASN A 211 20.73 7.59 16.87
CA ASN A 211 21.55 7.29 15.70
C ASN A 211 21.27 8.21 14.50
N ASN A 212 20.26 9.07 14.59
CA ASN A 212 19.83 9.94 13.48
C ASN A 212 20.26 11.41 13.66
N VAL A 213 20.81 11.78 14.81
CA VAL A 213 21.23 13.19 15.09
C VAL A 213 22.37 13.61 14.17
N MET A 214 23.28 12.69 13.81
CA MET A 214 24.35 12.96 12.83
C MET A 214 23.82 13.04 11.39
N ASP A 215 22.82 12.21 11.04
CA ASP A 215 22.17 12.24 9.73
C ASP A 215 21.28 13.47 9.55
N LEU A 216 20.71 13.99 10.65
CA LEU A 216 19.96 15.27 10.66
C LEU A 216 20.84 16.49 10.39
N MET A 217 22.13 16.40 10.68
CA MET A 217 23.10 17.48 10.42
C MET A 217 23.76 17.37 9.02
N SER A 218 23.68 16.23 8.36
CA SER A 218 24.07 16.11 6.99
C SER A 218 23.00 16.74 6.09
N SER A 219 23.40 17.52 5.10
CA SER A 219 22.61 18.40 4.23
C SER A 219 21.48 17.77 3.42
N ASP A 220 21.17 16.50 3.65
CA ASP A 220 20.16 15.74 2.90
C ASP A 220 18.81 15.57 3.66
N MET A 221 18.48 16.50 4.57
CA MET A 221 17.17 16.53 5.27
C MET A 221 15.95 16.50 4.33
N GLN A 222 16.13 16.82 3.04
CA GLN A 222 15.06 16.76 2.06
C GLN A 222 14.78 15.35 1.52
N GLN A 223 15.72 14.43 1.65
CA GLN A 223 15.61 13.07 1.09
C GLN A 223 15.06 12.03 2.08
N THR A 224 15.16 12.28 3.38
CA THR A 224 14.73 11.35 4.43
C THR A 224 13.26 11.45 4.83
N ASN A 225 12.52 12.41 4.28
CA ASN A 225 11.11 12.55 4.61
C ASN A 225 10.27 11.65 3.69
N ALA A 226 9.43 10.84 4.29
CA ALA A 226 8.35 10.10 3.64
C ALA A 226 7.30 11.04 3.01
N ARG A 227 7.75 12.01 2.19
CA ARG A 227 6.91 13.03 1.53
C ARG A 227 6.22 12.50 0.27
N LEU A 228 6.51 11.26 -0.14
CA LEU A 228 6.04 10.69 -1.40
C LEU A 228 4.73 9.93 -1.29
N GLY A 229 4.11 9.90 -0.10
CA GLY A 229 2.84 9.23 0.12
C GLY A 229 1.69 9.90 -0.61
N ASP A 230 0.64 9.13 -0.89
CA ASP A 230 -0.59 9.62 -1.49
C ASP A 230 -1.34 10.53 -0.52
N VAL A 231 -1.59 11.78 -0.93
CA VAL A 231 -2.25 12.81 -0.12
C VAL A 231 -3.63 12.44 0.42
N TYR A 232 -4.27 11.42 -0.16
CA TYR A 232 -5.56 10.91 0.33
C TYR A 232 -5.43 9.91 1.48
N PHE A 233 -4.23 9.40 1.73
CA PHE A 233 -3.97 8.36 2.75
C PHE A 233 -2.97 8.78 3.81
N ILE A 234 -2.10 9.75 3.54
CA ILE A 234 -1.13 10.26 4.52
C ILE A 234 -1.80 11.15 5.57
N GLY A 235 -1.26 11.12 6.78
CA GLY A 235 -1.76 11.90 7.90
C GLY A 235 -1.28 13.35 7.90
N PRO A 236 -1.86 14.18 8.79
CA PRO A 236 -1.52 15.61 8.89
C PRO A 236 -0.04 15.86 9.16
N GLU A 237 0.61 15.06 9.98
CA GLU A 237 2.03 15.22 10.35
C GLU A 237 2.93 14.96 9.14
N GLN A 238 2.68 13.89 8.39
CA GLN A 238 3.43 13.59 7.18
C GLN A 238 3.17 14.66 6.10
N LEU A 239 1.92 15.08 5.92
CA LEU A 239 1.53 16.13 4.98
C LEU A 239 2.21 17.47 5.30
N SER A 240 2.38 17.79 6.58
CA SER A 240 3.08 18.99 7.05
C SER A 240 4.61 18.88 6.93
N GLY A 241 5.13 17.70 6.59
CA GLY A 241 6.56 17.46 6.45
C GLY A 241 7.29 17.34 7.78
N ASN A 242 6.60 16.86 8.81
CA ASN A 242 7.22 16.52 10.10
C ASN A 242 8.27 15.41 9.92
N LEU A 243 9.12 15.23 10.94
CA LEU A 243 10.08 14.14 10.98
C LEU A 243 9.37 12.80 10.98
N SER A 244 9.94 11.83 10.24
CA SER A 244 9.33 10.51 10.10
C SER A 244 9.23 9.77 11.43
N SER A 245 8.06 9.19 11.69
CA SER A 245 7.80 8.38 12.88
C SER A 245 6.85 7.23 12.53
N PRO A 246 6.77 6.15 13.33
CA PRO A 246 5.82 5.07 13.13
C PRO A 246 4.35 5.53 13.05
N ARG A 247 4.05 6.74 13.56
CA ARG A 247 2.71 7.35 13.50
C ARG A 247 2.22 7.59 12.09
N PHE A 248 3.14 7.80 11.13
CA PHE A 248 2.76 7.98 9.72
C PHE A 248 2.04 6.75 9.17
N ASP A 249 2.58 5.56 9.43
CA ASP A 249 1.98 4.31 8.98
C ASP A 249 0.68 3.98 9.71
N GLU A 250 0.59 4.31 11.00
CA GLU A 250 -0.66 4.16 11.75
C GLU A 250 -1.78 5.03 11.15
N GLN A 251 -1.47 6.25 10.74
CA GLN A 251 -2.42 7.15 10.07
C GLN A 251 -2.80 6.65 8.67
N GLY A 252 -1.82 6.19 7.91
CA GLY A 252 -2.05 5.56 6.60
C GLY A 252 -2.94 4.31 6.71
N LEU A 253 -2.71 3.47 7.73
CA LEU A 253 -3.56 2.33 8.02
C LEU A 253 -5.00 2.74 8.33
N ALA A 254 -5.20 3.76 9.19
CA ALA A 254 -6.55 4.22 9.53
C ALA A 254 -7.31 4.74 8.31
N SER A 255 -6.66 5.56 7.46
CA SER A 255 -7.23 6.07 6.21
C SER A 255 -7.58 4.93 5.25
N THR A 256 -6.69 3.93 5.13
CA THR A 256 -6.89 2.75 4.31
C THR A 256 -8.09 1.93 4.78
N LEU A 257 -8.16 1.58 6.05
CA LEU A 257 -9.28 0.79 6.60
C LEU A 257 -10.61 1.52 6.47
N TYR A 258 -10.62 2.83 6.67
CA TYR A 258 -11.80 3.64 6.45
C TYR A 258 -12.24 3.61 4.98
N ALA A 259 -11.31 3.78 4.04
CA ALA A 259 -11.61 3.74 2.61
C ALA A 259 -12.15 2.38 2.19
N LEU A 260 -11.58 1.28 2.67
CA LEU A 260 -12.02 -0.08 2.37
C LEU A 260 -13.43 -0.37 2.94
N ALA A 261 -13.75 0.17 4.14
CA ALA A 261 -15.04 -0.04 4.78
C ALA A 261 -16.15 0.86 4.23
N SER A 262 -15.83 2.08 3.79
CA SER A 262 -16.80 3.09 3.39
C SER A 262 -16.90 3.31 1.87
N GLY A 263 -15.90 2.90 1.11
CA GLY A 263 -15.74 3.27 -0.30
C GLY A 263 -15.40 4.75 -0.51
N GLN A 264 -14.97 5.47 0.54
CA GLN A 264 -14.69 6.89 0.52
C GLN A 264 -13.27 7.17 1.03
N SER A 265 -12.55 8.10 0.40
CA SER A 265 -11.33 8.63 0.99
C SER A 265 -11.64 9.40 2.26
N SER A 266 -10.76 9.30 3.26
CA SER A 266 -10.91 10.03 4.51
C SER A 266 -10.09 11.31 4.52
N ARG A 267 -10.66 12.36 5.12
CA ARG A 267 -9.88 13.49 5.63
C ARG A 267 -9.90 13.43 7.15
N PHE A 268 -8.76 13.61 7.78
CA PHE A 268 -8.66 13.60 9.23
C PHE A 268 -9.61 14.65 9.83
N GLY A 269 -10.45 14.21 10.77
CA GLY A 269 -11.48 15.03 11.41
C GLY A 269 -12.72 15.34 10.57
N ALA A 270 -12.83 14.84 9.33
CA ALA A 270 -13.93 15.15 8.42
C ALA A 270 -14.40 13.92 7.62
N GLN A 271 -14.75 12.83 8.33
CA GLN A 271 -15.30 11.63 7.70
C GLN A 271 -16.75 11.87 7.25
N VAL A 272 -17.06 11.54 5.99
CA VAL A 272 -18.40 11.62 5.42
C VAL A 272 -19.34 10.64 6.15
N ILE A 273 -18.86 9.43 6.40
CA ILE A 273 -19.59 8.39 7.15
C ILE A 273 -18.79 8.12 8.44
N ARG A 274 -19.46 8.20 9.58
CA ARG A 274 -18.78 7.91 10.86
C ARG A 274 -18.40 6.43 10.93
N PRO A 275 -17.20 6.07 11.46
CA PRO A 275 -16.80 4.67 11.58
C PRO A 275 -17.81 3.76 12.27
N ASN A 276 -18.55 4.27 13.27
CA ASN A 276 -19.61 3.54 13.97
C ASN A 276 -20.82 3.18 13.08
N ALA A 277 -20.97 3.83 11.93
CA ALA A 277 -22.05 3.55 10.97
C ALA A 277 -21.64 2.56 9.85
N LEU A 278 -20.38 2.09 9.85
CA LEU A 278 -19.83 1.19 8.82
C LEU A 278 -20.07 -0.30 9.13
N GLY A 279 -20.83 -0.63 10.18
CA GLY A 279 -21.06 -2.02 10.59
C GLY A 279 -19.83 -2.74 11.16
N LEU A 280 -18.75 -2.00 11.41
CA LEU A 280 -17.55 -2.54 12.04
C LEU A 280 -17.81 -2.92 13.49
N PRO A 281 -17.05 -3.90 14.07
CA PRO A 281 -17.09 -4.15 15.50
C PRO A 281 -16.84 -2.85 16.28
N LYS A 282 -17.62 -2.64 17.37
CA LYS A 282 -17.59 -1.39 18.16
C LYS A 282 -16.18 -0.94 18.50
N MET A 283 -15.33 -1.86 18.97
CA MET A 283 -13.95 -1.55 19.33
C MET A 283 -13.15 -1.02 18.13
N LEU A 284 -13.22 -1.66 16.96
CA LEU A 284 -12.50 -1.17 15.77
C LEU A 284 -13.05 0.17 15.29
N ALA A 285 -14.37 0.38 15.36
CA ALA A 285 -14.99 1.65 14.99
C ALA A 285 -14.54 2.79 15.91
N GLU A 286 -14.41 2.55 17.22
CA GLU A 286 -13.89 3.51 18.19
C GLU A 286 -12.40 3.81 17.97
N ILE A 287 -11.59 2.78 17.70
CA ILE A 287 -10.17 2.92 17.32
C ILE A 287 -10.04 3.81 16.07
N LEU A 288 -10.77 3.48 15.01
CA LEU A 288 -10.71 4.26 13.76
C LEU A 288 -11.20 5.70 13.98
N THR A 289 -12.20 5.91 14.81
CA THR A 289 -12.68 7.26 15.16
C THR A 289 -11.59 8.07 15.86
N ALA A 290 -10.81 7.44 16.74
CA ALA A 290 -9.68 8.08 17.41
C ALA A 290 -8.53 8.35 16.43
N MET A 291 -8.13 7.34 15.64
CA MET A 291 -7.01 7.43 14.70
C MET A 291 -7.25 8.43 13.55
N LEU A 292 -8.51 8.68 13.19
CA LEU A 292 -8.91 9.65 12.16
C LEU A 292 -9.28 11.03 12.72
N SER A 293 -9.05 11.28 14.01
CA SER A 293 -9.32 12.56 14.66
C SER A 293 -8.39 13.68 14.17
N ASN A 294 -8.83 14.94 14.26
CA ASN A 294 -7.95 16.11 14.11
C ASN A 294 -6.95 16.24 15.28
N ASP A 295 -7.25 15.65 16.41
CA ASP A 295 -6.43 15.69 17.62
C ASP A 295 -5.30 14.66 17.53
N GLU A 296 -4.06 15.12 17.53
CA GLU A 296 -2.85 14.30 17.44
C GLU A 296 -2.74 13.28 18.58
N GLN A 297 -3.08 13.68 19.80
CA GLN A 297 -3.01 12.79 20.97
C GLN A 297 -4.03 11.65 20.84
N LYS A 298 -5.24 11.95 20.36
CA LYS A 298 -6.25 10.91 20.11
C LYS A 298 -5.81 9.96 19.02
N ARG A 299 -5.19 10.45 17.94
CA ARG A 299 -4.63 9.58 16.90
C ARG A 299 -3.57 8.65 17.47
N ALA A 300 -2.64 9.18 18.24
CA ALA A 300 -1.58 8.40 18.88
C ALA A 300 -2.15 7.34 19.85
N GLN A 301 -3.10 7.71 20.70
CA GLN A 301 -3.79 6.77 21.60
C GLN A 301 -4.51 5.66 20.84
N GLY A 302 -5.21 6.00 19.76
CA GLY A 302 -5.89 5.03 18.90
C GLY A 302 -4.92 4.04 18.26
N GLY A 303 -3.78 4.51 17.74
CA GLY A 303 -2.72 3.68 17.17
C GLY A 303 -2.09 2.75 18.21
N ASP A 304 -1.73 3.28 19.38
CA ASP A 304 -1.20 2.47 20.49
C ASP A 304 -2.21 1.40 20.95
N TYR A 305 -3.48 1.78 21.04
CA TYR A 305 -4.52 0.83 21.44
C TYR A 305 -4.68 -0.29 20.40
N LEU A 306 -4.69 0.04 19.11
CA LEU A 306 -4.75 -0.96 18.03
C LEU A 306 -3.59 -1.95 18.12
N LEU A 307 -2.36 -1.43 18.16
CA LEU A 307 -1.16 -2.26 18.12
C LEU A 307 -1.00 -3.12 19.39
N ASN A 308 -1.37 -2.60 20.56
CA ASN A 308 -1.30 -3.35 21.82
C ASN A 308 -2.41 -4.43 21.95
N ASN A 309 -3.47 -4.35 21.14
CA ASN A 309 -4.60 -5.28 21.22
C ASN A 309 -4.73 -6.21 19.99
N ILE A 310 -3.69 -6.34 19.17
CA ILE A 310 -3.71 -7.19 17.96
C ILE A 310 -4.12 -8.63 18.29
N GLN A 311 -3.62 -9.21 19.36
CA GLN A 311 -3.94 -10.58 19.73
C GLN A 311 -5.42 -10.76 20.09
N HIS A 312 -6.00 -9.75 20.73
CA HIS A 312 -7.44 -9.76 21.03
C HIS A 312 -8.27 -9.67 19.74
N LEU A 313 -7.88 -8.81 18.82
CA LEU A 313 -8.49 -8.70 17.49
C LEU A 313 -8.34 -9.99 16.67
N LYS A 314 -7.18 -10.64 16.73
CA LYS A 314 -6.95 -11.95 16.08
C LYS A 314 -7.97 -12.99 16.54
N ASN A 315 -8.25 -13.07 17.84
CA ASN A 315 -9.22 -14.00 18.39
C ASN A 315 -10.63 -13.80 17.83
N TRP A 316 -11.02 -12.55 17.53
CA TRP A 316 -12.32 -12.27 16.92
C TRP A 316 -12.43 -12.73 15.48
N VAL A 317 -11.35 -12.65 14.72
CA VAL A 317 -11.33 -12.99 13.28
C VAL A 317 -11.17 -14.47 13.05
N PHE A 318 -10.37 -15.14 13.90
CA PHE A 318 -9.97 -16.53 13.70
C PHE A 318 -10.67 -17.52 14.63
N SER A 319 -11.50 -17.05 15.58
CA SER A 319 -12.37 -17.95 16.32
C SER A 319 -13.37 -18.60 15.36
N PRO A 320 -13.65 -19.92 15.47
CA PRO A 320 -14.73 -20.56 14.74
C PRO A 320 -16.03 -19.81 15.11
N GLN A 321 -16.54 -19.01 14.20
CA GLN A 321 -17.83 -18.39 14.40
C GLN A 321 -18.88 -19.44 14.12
N ASP A 322 -19.88 -19.55 15.00
CA ASP A 322 -21.15 -20.17 14.66
C ASP A 322 -21.59 -19.59 13.30
N PRO A 323 -22.17 -20.41 12.40
CA PRO A 323 -22.61 -19.91 11.11
C PRO A 323 -23.49 -18.68 11.36
N PRO A 324 -23.33 -17.59 10.60
CA PRO A 324 -24.04 -16.36 10.85
C PRO A 324 -25.54 -16.71 10.90
N GLN A 325 -26.13 -16.56 12.07
CA GLN A 325 -27.58 -16.55 12.15
C GLN A 325 -28.04 -15.51 11.16
N ALA A 326 -28.88 -15.91 10.23
CA ALA A 326 -29.42 -15.04 9.18
C ALA A 326 -30.02 -13.80 9.82
N THR A 327 -29.19 -12.79 10.04
CA THR A 327 -29.58 -11.53 10.64
C THR A 327 -30.08 -10.66 9.52
N ALA A 328 -31.40 -10.42 9.61
CA ALA A 328 -32.13 -9.44 8.83
C ALA A 328 -32.03 -9.66 7.30
N MET A 329 -32.99 -10.41 6.77
CA MET A 329 -33.45 -10.16 5.42
C MET A 329 -33.65 -8.64 5.27
N ILE A 330 -32.90 -8.01 4.42
CA ILE A 330 -33.29 -6.72 3.84
C ILE A 330 -34.67 -7.01 3.24
N PRO A 331 -35.73 -6.30 3.63
CA PRO A 331 -37.03 -6.53 3.03
C PRO A 331 -36.88 -6.41 1.51
N GLY A 332 -36.93 -7.52 0.80
CA GLY A 332 -36.92 -7.49 -0.65
C GLY A 332 -38.05 -6.60 -1.10
N TRP A 333 -37.80 -5.59 -1.85
CA TRP A 333 -38.79 -4.83 -2.57
C TRP A 333 -39.42 -5.82 -3.54
N SER A 334 -40.58 -6.38 -3.14
CA SER A 334 -41.40 -7.17 -4.04
C SER A 334 -41.83 -6.24 -5.18
N HIS A 335 -41.36 -6.48 -6.36
CA HIS A 335 -41.96 -5.90 -7.55
C HIS A 335 -43.44 -6.31 -7.55
N GLN A 336 -44.32 -5.38 -7.20
CA GLN A 336 -45.74 -5.56 -7.46
C GLN A 336 -45.91 -5.68 -8.97
N LYS A 337 -46.28 -6.87 -9.39
CA LYS A 337 -46.77 -7.09 -10.76
C LYS A 337 -47.92 -6.10 -10.98
N SER A 338 -47.74 -5.20 -11.93
CA SER A 338 -48.79 -4.40 -12.51
C SER A 338 -49.94 -5.32 -12.89
N ARG A 339 -51.12 -5.15 -12.28
CA ARG A 339 -52.37 -5.79 -12.75
C ARG A 339 -52.65 -5.24 -14.14
N GLU A 340 -52.61 -6.09 -15.11
CA GLU A 340 -53.28 -5.82 -16.40
C GLU A 340 -54.73 -5.50 -16.09
N ILE A 341 -55.21 -4.34 -16.52
CA ILE A 341 -56.62 -3.98 -16.57
C ILE A 341 -57.08 -4.42 -17.95
N ASP A 342 -57.74 -5.56 -18.00
CA ASP A 342 -58.61 -5.95 -19.12
C ASP A 342 -59.82 -5.03 -19.16
N THR A 343 -59.95 -4.29 -20.27
CA THR A 343 -61.24 -3.83 -20.84
C THR A 343 -61.19 -3.91 -22.35
#